data_171355afcf17223ee3993c99abebecc4
#
_entry.id   171355afcf17223ee3993c99abebecc4
#
_cell.length_a   1.000
_cell.length_b   1.000
_cell.length_c   1.000
_cell.angle_alpha   90.00
_cell.angle_beta   90.00
_cell.angle_gamma   90.00
#
_symmetry.space_group_name_H-M   'P 1'
#
loop_
_entity.id
_entity.type
_entity.pdbx_description
1 polymer ?
#
loop_
_entity_poly.entity_id
_entity_poly.type
_entity_poly.pdbx_seq_one_letter_code
_entity_poly.pdbx_strand_id
1 'polypeptide(L)'
;MMKKSVVCPNCGVILEVANSKNEAVKQIFCPNCKIDLQVKFDLPSKQPLNAHTYYAPKSPSVGNMGETQLSRRKVDATILASAPSKNVSAKLVFKGVDYPLQTGRNVIGRKATTSQASIQIATADRYMSRQHAVIHISTLPDGTLKATFQNYQNKNDTTVDGQPVETGDEIRLVDGNSITMGNTSIIFKIS
;
A
#
# COMPACT_ATOMS: atom_id res chain seq x y z
N MET A 1 15.63 -11.74 -21.90
CA MET A 1 15.46 -11.30 -20.51
C MET A 1 14.72 -9.99 -20.51
N MET A 2 13.53 -9.95 -19.95
CA MET A 2 12.80 -8.68 -19.79
C MET A 2 13.33 -7.94 -18.56
N LYS A 3 13.65 -6.65 -18.73
CA LYS A 3 14.02 -5.76 -17.63
C LYS A 3 12.95 -4.67 -17.51
N LYS A 4 12.59 -4.31 -16.30
CA LYS A 4 11.65 -3.21 -16.01
C LYS A 4 12.24 -2.31 -14.92
N SER A 5 12.24 -1.01 -15.16
CA SER A 5 12.61 -0.03 -14.15
C SER A 5 11.38 0.31 -13.30
N VAL A 6 11.54 0.25 -12.00
CA VAL A 6 10.47 0.52 -11.02
C VAL A 6 10.98 1.50 -9.99
N VAL A 7 10.19 2.52 -9.70
CA VAL A 7 10.48 3.46 -8.61
C VAL A 7 9.91 2.89 -7.32
N CYS A 8 10.73 2.79 -6.30
CA CYS A 8 10.25 2.35 -4.99
C CYS A 8 9.29 3.41 -4.40
N PRO A 9 8.04 3.05 -4.09
CA PRO A 9 7.04 4.01 -3.60
C PRO A 9 7.36 4.55 -2.19
N ASN A 10 8.27 3.88 -1.46
CA ASN A 10 8.61 4.27 -0.10
C ASN A 10 9.84 5.18 -0.02
N CYS A 11 10.85 4.97 -0.87
CA CYS A 11 12.12 5.71 -0.77
C CYS A 11 12.55 6.39 -2.08
N GLY A 12 11.76 6.27 -3.16
CA GLY A 12 12.02 6.92 -4.44
C GLY A 12 13.18 6.34 -5.26
N VAL A 13 13.91 5.33 -4.75
CA VAL A 13 15.01 4.73 -5.49
C VAL A 13 14.51 3.98 -6.73
N ILE A 14 15.23 4.13 -7.84
CA ILE A 14 14.93 3.43 -9.09
C ILE A 14 15.60 2.06 -9.04
N LEU A 15 14.82 1.00 -9.29
CA LEU A 15 15.27 -0.39 -9.29
C LEU A 15 15.12 -0.99 -10.68
N GLU A 16 16.16 -1.62 -11.20
CA GLU A 16 16.06 -2.45 -12.40
C GLU A 16 15.72 -3.89 -12.01
N VAL A 17 14.56 -4.36 -12.43
CA VAL A 17 14.08 -5.72 -12.14
C VAL A 17 14.16 -6.58 -13.40
N ALA A 18 15.02 -7.61 -13.36
CA ALA A 18 15.11 -8.59 -14.42
C ALA A 18 14.11 -9.73 -14.19
N ASN A 19 13.35 -10.07 -15.22
CA ASN A 19 12.44 -11.21 -15.24
C ASN A 19 13.01 -12.32 -16.12
N SER A 20 13.73 -13.26 -15.52
CA SER A 20 14.34 -14.41 -16.22
C SER A 20 13.40 -15.59 -16.36
N LYS A 21 12.38 -15.67 -15.49
CA LYS A 21 11.42 -16.80 -15.45
C LYS A 21 10.10 -16.51 -16.15
N ASN A 22 9.96 -15.33 -16.79
CA ASN A 22 8.72 -14.89 -17.44
C ASN A 22 7.49 -14.96 -16.50
N GLU A 23 7.67 -14.56 -15.27
CA GLU A 23 6.59 -14.47 -14.28
C GLU A 23 5.73 -13.23 -14.56
N ALA A 24 4.40 -13.36 -14.49
CA ALA A 24 3.50 -12.21 -14.68
C ALA A 24 3.63 -11.18 -13.52
N VAL A 25 3.97 -11.68 -12.34
CA VAL A 25 4.21 -10.86 -11.13
C VAL A 25 5.47 -11.37 -10.45
N LYS A 26 6.41 -10.48 -10.18
CA LYS A 26 7.63 -10.79 -9.44
C LYS A 26 7.66 -10.00 -8.13
N GLN A 27 7.90 -10.70 -7.03
CA GLN A 27 8.16 -10.08 -5.74
C GLN A 27 9.66 -9.78 -5.62
N ILE A 28 9.98 -8.56 -5.18
CA ILE A 28 11.32 -8.11 -4.92
C ILE A 28 11.38 -7.29 -3.64
N PHE A 29 12.54 -7.25 -3.00
CA PHE A 29 12.80 -6.35 -1.87
C PHE A 29 13.54 -5.11 -2.36
N CYS A 30 13.13 -3.94 -1.88
CA CYS A 30 13.90 -2.74 -2.13
C CYS A 30 15.22 -2.80 -1.34
N PRO A 31 16.40 -2.71 -1.99
CA PRO A 31 17.69 -2.79 -1.30
C PRO A 31 17.94 -1.62 -0.34
N ASN A 32 17.29 -0.48 -0.58
CA ASN A 32 17.45 0.72 0.23
C ASN A 32 16.57 0.74 1.47
N CYS A 33 15.28 0.44 1.33
CA CYS A 33 14.32 0.52 2.43
C CYS A 33 13.72 -0.84 2.83
N LYS A 34 14.13 -1.93 2.18
CA LYS A 34 13.77 -3.33 2.46
C LYS A 34 12.26 -3.65 2.44
N ILE A 35 11.44 -2.83 1.81
CA ILE A 35 10.03 -3.14 1.61
C ILE A 35 9.85 -4.15 0.47
N ASP A 36 8.79 -4.96 0.58
CA ASP A 36 8.31 -5.83 -0.48
C ASP A 36 7.66 -5.02 -1.60
N LEU A 37 8.05 -5.32 -2.82
CA LEU A 37 7.49 -4.74 -4.03
C LEU A 37 7.01 -5.83 -4.97
N GLN A 38 5.79 -5.70 -5.46
CA GLN A 38 5.26 -6.55 -6.52
C GLN A 38 5.38 -5.83 -7.86
N VAL A 39 6.19 -6.38 -8.74
CA VAL A 39 6.40 -5.85 -10.09
C VAL A 39 5.62 -6.70 -11.09
N LYS A 40 4.65 -6.09 -11.75
CA LYS A 40 3.89 -6.72 -12.84
C LYS A 40 4.64 -6.56 -14.16
N PHE A 41 4.75 -7.65 -14.90
CA PHE A 41 5.32 -7.67 -16.24
C PHE A 41 4.21 -7.99 -17.25
N ASP A 42 4.14 -7.19 -18.30
CA ASP A 42 3.23 -7.42 -19.41
C ASP A 42 3.82 -8.52 -20.28
N LEU A 43 3.43 -9.76 -20.01
CA LEU A 43 3.82 -10.91 -20.84
C LEU A 43 2.98 -10.89 -22.12
N PRO A 44 3.59 -11.08 -23.31
CA PRO A 44 2.82 -11.25 -24.52
C PRO A 44 1.93 -12.50 -24.37
N SER A 45 0.62 -12.28 -24.38
CA SER A 45 -0.36 -13.36 -24.35
C SER A 45 -0.13 -14.24 -25.57
N LYS A 46 0.24 -15.50 -25.35
CA LYS A 46 0.19 -16.54 -26.41
C LYS A 46 -1.29 -16.76 -26.72
N GLN A 47 -1.77 -16.14 -27.77
CA GLN A 47 -3.04 -16.52 -28.36
C GLN A 47 -2.87 -17.95 -28.94
N PRO A 48 -3.78 -18.88 -28.64
CA PRO A 48 -3.79 -20.15 -29.37
C PRO A 48 -4.23 -19.85 -30.81
N LEU A 49 -3.37 -20.23 -31.74
CA LEU A 49 -3.69 -20.32 -33.17
C LEU A 49 -4.77 -21.37 -33.37
N ASN A 50 -6.03 -20.94 -33.48
CA ASN A 50 -7.05 -21.74 -34.12
C ASN A 50 -7.34 -21.15 -35.50
N ALA A 51 -6.74 -21.79 -36.48
CA ALA A 51 -7.07 -21.62 -37.89
C ALA A 51 -8.48 -22.17 -38.13
N HIS A 52 -9.41 -21.29 -38.49
CA HIS A 52 -10.51 -21.66 -39.35
C HIS A 52 -10.71 -20.58 -40.39
N THR A 53 -10.27 -20.97 -41.59
CA THR A 53 -10.57 -20.37 -42.86
C THR A 53 -12.07 -20.32 -43.10
N TYR A 54 -12.65 -19.14 -43.31
CA TYR A 54 -13.91 -19.00 -44.03
C TYR A 54 -13.86 -17.84 -45.01
N TYR A 55 -14.24 -18.17 -46.20
CA TYR A 55 -14.32 -17.45 -47.45
C TYR A 55 -15.15 -16.14 -47.35
N ALA A 56 -14.68 -15.12 -48.01
CA ALA A 56 -15.46 -13.97 -48.40
C ALA A 56 -16.34 -14.27 -49.60
N PRO A 57 -17.54 -13.71 -49.74
CA PRO A 57 -18.09 -13.33 -50.98
C PRO A 57 -18.27 -11.79 -51.11
N LYS A 58 -18.07 -11.40 -52.36
CA LYS A 58 -18.04 -10.04 -52.94
C LYS A 58 -19.31 -9.22 -52.68
N SER A 59 -19.07 -7.92 -52.62
CA SER A 59 -20.05 -6.86 -52.77
C SER A 59 -20.89 -6.97 -54.05
N PRO A 60 -22.07 -6.31 -54.06
CA PRO A 60 -22.22 -5.23 -54.99
C PRO A 60 -22.77 -3.92 -54.34
N SER A 61 -22.43 -2.90 -55.06
CA SER A 61 -22.69 -1.50 -54.85
C SER A 61 -24.15 -1.07 -55.10
N VAL A 62 -24.43 0.17 -54.66
CA VAL A 62 -25.39 1.18 -55.13
C VAL A 62 -26.61 1.40 -54.22
N GLY A 63 -26.79 2.68 -53.89
CA GLY A 63 -28.06 3.22 -53.44
C GLY A 63 -27.93 4.37 -52.46
N ASN A 64 -27.92 5.56 -53.01
CA ASN A 64 -27.97 6.87 -52.38
C ASN A 64 -29.32 7.15 -51.70
N MET A 65 -29.32 8.08 -50.74
CA MET A 65 -30.41 8.87 -50.18
C MET A 65 -30.91 8.53 -48.78
N GLY A 66 -30.85 9.55 -47.93
CA GLY A 66 -31.63 9.61 -46.69
C GLY A 66 -30.93 10.34 -45.57
N GLU A 67 -30.87 11.65 -45.66
CA GLU A 67 -30.55 12.55 -44.56
C GLU A 67 -31.63 12.41 -43.48
N THR A 68 -31.30 11.85 -42.34
CA THR A 68 -32.15 11.90 -41.16
C THR A 68 -31.34 12.38 -39.99
N GLN A 69 -31.57 13.60 -39.59
CA GLN A 69 -31.10 14.21 -38.36
C GLN A 69 -31.59 13.36 -37.17
N LEU A 70 -30.70 12.66 -36.52
CA LEU A 70 -30.98 12.10 -35.18
C LEU A 70 -30.31 12.98 -34.14
N SER A 71 -31.20 13.63 -33.41
CA SER A 71 -30.97 14.39 -32.20
C SER A 71 -29.87 13.78 -31.31
N ARG A 72 -28.87 14.60 -30.95
CA ARG A 72 -27.95 14.35 -29.86
C ARG A 72 -28.77 14.18 -28.59
N ARG A 73 -29.04 12.93 -28.19
CA ARG A 73 -29.40 12.66 -26.81
C ARG A 73 -28.18 12.90 -25.96
N LYS A 74 -28.24 13.94 -25.14
CA LYS A 74 -27.40 14.06 -23.97
C LYS A 74 -27.55 12.79 -23.17
N VAL A 75 -26.52 11.97 -23.15
CA VAL A 75 -26.38 10.94 -22.11
C VAL A 75 -26.09 11.70 -20.82
N ASP A 76 -27.13 11.82 -19.99
CA ASP A 76 -26.93 12.20 -18.61
C ASP A 76 -25.90 11.23 -18.03
N ALA A 77 -24.73 11.78 -17.70
CA ALA A 77 -23.78 11.08 -16.89
C ALA A 77 -24.44 10.87 -15.52
N THR A 78 -25.00 9.69 -15.34
CA THR A 78 -25.40 9.24 -14.01
C THR A 78 -24.16 9.26 -13.17
N ILE A 79 -24.01 10.31 -12.37
CA ILE A 79 -23.05 10.38 -11.31
C ILE A 79 -23.45 9.26 -10.35
N LEU A 80 -22.77 8.12 -10.47
CA LEU A 80 -22.78 7.14 -9.41
C LEU A 80 -22.28 7.86 -8.17
N ALA A 81 -23.23 8.25 -7.32
CA ALA A 81 -22.93 8.76 -5.99
C ALA A 81 -22.09 7.68 -5.31
N SER A 82 -20.78 7.92 -5.26
CA SER A 82 -19.88 7.13 -4.43
C SER A 82 -20.47 7.18 -3.04
N ALA A 83 -20.84 6.01 -2.49
CA ALA A 83 -21.21 5.90 -1.10
C ALA A 83 -20.14 6.62 -0.27
N PRO A 84 -20.50 7.37 0.78
CA PRO A 84 -19.52 8.06 1.59
C PRO A 84 -18.55 7.01 2.13
N SER A 85 -17.35 6.98 1.60
CA SER A 85 -16.28 6.19 2.15
C SER A 85 -16.05 6.74 3.55
N LYS A 86 -16.38 5.95 4.58
CA LYS A 86 -15.97 6.27 5.95
C LYS A 86 -14.46 6.41 5.88
N ASN A 87 -13.96 7.63 6.01
CA ASN A 87 -12.53 7.88 6.12
C ASN A 87 -12.07 7.30 7.46
N VAL A 88 -11.79 6.01 7.47
CA VAL A 88 -11.25 5.33 8.64
C VAL A 88 -9.80 5.78 8.76
N SER A 89 -9.46 6.40 9.87
CA SER A 89 -8.12 6.87 10.18
C SER A 89 -7.56 6.14 11.39
N ALA A 90 -6.24 6.06 11.48
CA ALA A 90 -5.55 5.48 12.63
C ALA A 90 -4.62 6.51 13.28
N LYS A 91 -4.45 6.40 14.58
CA LYS A 91 -3.56 7.25 15.37
C LYS A 91 -2.93 6.49 16.54
N LEU A 92 -1.82 7.02 17.04
CA LEU A 92 -1.26 6.64 18.32
C LEU A 92 -1.62 7.72 19.36
N VAL A 93 -1.95 7.31 20.57
CA VAL A 93 -2.27 8.23 21.67
C VAL A 93 -1.25 8.04 22.79
N PHE A 94 -0.53 9.10 23.12
CA PHE A 94 0.43 9.12 24.23
C PHE A 94 0.22 10.33 25.11
N LYS A 95 -0.08 10.10 26.39
CA LYS A 95 -0.36 11.15 27.39
C LYS A 95 -1.36 12.21 26.90
N GLY A 96 -2.43 11.76 26.24
CA GLY A 96 -3.48 12.63 25.71
C GLY A 96 -3.12 13.37 24.41
N VAL A 97 -1.95 13.13 23.86
CA VAL A 97 -1.53 13.69 22.57
C VAL A 97 -1.75 12.64 21.46
N ASP A 98 -2.41 13.08 20.40
CA ASP A 98 -2.68 12.27 19.21
C ASP A 98 -1.54 12.40 18.21
N TYR A 99 -1.09 11.26 17.70
CA TYR A 99 -0.10 11.15 16.62
C TYR A 99 -0.76 10.43 15.44
N PRO A 100 -1.25 11.16 14.43
CA PRO A 100 -1.95 10.55 13.30
C PRO A 100 -0.99 9.68 12.48
N LEU A 101 -1.49 8.53 12.04
CA LEU A 101 -0.78 7.60 11.16
C LEU A 101 -1.25 7.81 9.72
N GLN A 102 -0.33 7.73 8.78
CA GLN A 102 -0.61 7.82 7.36
C GLN A 102 -0.71 6.41 6.74
N THR A 103 -1.42 6.30 5.64
CA THR A 103 -1.40 5.08 4.82
C THR A 103 0.04 4.79 4.39
N GLY A 104 0.42 3.51 4.45
CA GLY A 104 1.76 3.06 4.18
C GLY A 104 2.61 2.91 5.46
N ARG A 105 3.90 3.14 5.33
CA ARG A 105 4.89 2.89 6.36
C ARG A 105 5.06 4.10 7.29
N ASN A 106 4.79 3.89 8.58
CA ASN A 106 5.03 4.87 9.64
C ASN A 106 6.16 4.37 10.54
N VAL A 107 7.27 5.08 10.60
CA VAL A 107 8.36 4.79 11.54
C VAL A 107 8.12 5.53 12.83
N ILE A 108 8.02 4.79 13.93
CA ILE A 108 7.75 5.32 15.27
C ILE A 108 9.04 5.33 16.08
N GLY A 109 9.30 6.41 16.78
CA GLY A 109 10.45 6.52 17.65
C GLY A 109 10.41 7.70 18.60
N ARG A 110 11.35 7.74 19.53
CA ARG A 110 11.50 8.84 20.48
C ARG A 110 11.91 10.13 19.76
N LYS A 111 11.27 11.23 20.12
CA LYS A 111 11.64 12.57 19.62
C LYS A 111 13.08 12.92 20.03
N ALA A 112 13.90 13.27 19.06
CA ALA A 112 15.26 13.75 19.25
C ALA A 112 15.70 14.53 18.00
N THR A 113 16.72 15.39 18.13
CA THR A 113 17.25 16.20 17.03
C THR A 113 17.73 15.34 15.85
N THR A 114 18.24 14.15 16.14
CA THR A 114 18.75 13.20 15.14
C THR A 114 17.78 12.06 14.83
N SER A 115 16.50 12.16 15.27
CA SER A 115 15.47 11.17 14.96
C SER A 115 15.03 11.32 13.51
N GLN A 116 14.98 10.19 12.79
CA GLN A 116 14.42 10.09 11.44
C GLN A 116 13.07 9.38 11.42
N ALA A 117 12.46 9.19 12.60
CA ALA A 117 11.11 8.63 12.67
C ALA A 117 10.08 9.61 12.10
N SER A 118 9.13 9.11 11.31
CA SER A 118 8.02 9.92 10.79
C SER A 118 7.05 10.30 11.91
N ILE A 119 6.90 9.44 12.92
CA ILE A 119 6.11 9.67 14.12
C ILE A 119 7.06 9.76 15.32
N GLN A 120 7.25 10.96 15.83
CA GLN A 120 8.19 11.22 16.93
C GLN A 120 7.44 11.44 18.24
N ILE A 121 7.52 10.45 19.12
CA ILE A 121 6.85 10.50 20.43
C ILE A 121 7.65 11.39 21.40
N ALA A 122 6.96 12.36 21.99
CA ALA A 122 7.56 13.29 22.95
C ALA A 122 7.72 12.63 24.33
N THR A 123 8.71 11.75 24.47
CA THR A 123 9.07 11.09 25.72
C THR A 123 10.53 11.33 26.07
N ALA A 124 10.84 11.37 27.37
CA ALA A 124 12.21 11.41 27.89
C ALA A 124 12.84 10.01 28.02
N ASP A 125 12.07 8.95 27.74
CA ASP A 125 12.49 7.56 27.86
C ASP A 125 13.60 7.23 26.87
N ARG A 126 14.80 6.98 27.38
CA ARG A 126 15.96 6.61 26.56
C ARG A 126 15.97 5.14 26.13
N TYR A 127 15.13 4.30 26.74
CA TYR A 127 14.94 2.92 26.30
C TYR A 127 14.10 2.83 25.02
N MET A 128 13.28 3.83 24.74
CA MET A 128 12.66 3.96 23.44
C MET A 128 13.69 4.47 22.41
N SER A 129 14.01 3.68 21.40
CA SER A 129 14.92 4.05 20.31
C SER A 129 14.37 5.18 19.45
N ARG A 130 15.23 5.97 18.79
CA ARG A 130 14.84 7.06 17.87
C ARG A 130 14.10 6.58 16.63
N GLN A 131 14.31 5.31 16.26
CA GLN A 131 13.56 4.56 15.24
C GLN A 131 13.30 3.18 15.85
N HIS A 132 12.21 3.04 16.60
CA HIS A 132 11.98 1.85 17.43
C HIS A 132 11.20 0.79 16.69
N ALA A 133 10.11 1.19 16.04
CA ALA A 133 9.17 0.28 15.41
C ALA A 133 8.62 0.88 14.11
N VAL A 134 7.92 0.04 13.35
CA VAL A 134 7.17 0.43 12.16
C VAL A 134 5.72 -0.01 12.32
N ILE A 135 4.79 0.87 12.00
CA ILE A 135 3.39 0.52 11.77
C ILE A 135 3.08 0.74 10.29
N HIS A 136 2.61 -0.31 9.64
CA HIS A 136 2.14 -0.23 8.26
C HIS A 136 0.62 -0.18 8.24
N ILE A 137 0.07 0.85 7.60
CA ILE A 137 -1.37 1.06 7.44
C ILE A 137 -1.74 0.80 5.99
N SER A 138 -2.74 -0.05 5.77
CA SER A 138 -3.33 -0.28 4.45
C SER A 138 -4.85 -0.33 4.55
N THR A 139 -5.52 0.01 3.45
CA THR A 139 -6.98 -0.14 3.33
C THR A 139 -7.26 -1.36 2.48
N LEU A 140 -8.09 -2.25 2.99
CA LEU A 140 -8.57 -3.42 2.27
C LEU A 140 -9.64 -3.03 1.24
N PRO A 141 -9.94 -3.88 0.25
CA PRO A 141 -10.96 -3.59 -0.77
C PRO A 141 -12.36 -3.31 -0.22
N ASP A 142 -12.67 -3.81 0.96
CA ASP A 142 -13.93 -3.57 1.69
C ASP A 142 -13.97 -2.23 2.45
N GLY A 143 -12.89 -1.43 2.35
CA GLY A 143 -12.71 -0.18 3.07
C GLY A 143 -12.21 -0.34 4.51
N THR A 144 -11.99 -1.57 4.98
CA THR A 144 -11.46 -1.84 6.32
C THR A 144 -9.97 -1.46 6.41
N LEU A 145 -9.59 -0.84 7.51
CA LEU A 145 -8.19 -0.52 7.79
C LEU A 145 -7.47 -1.75 8.36
N LYS A 146 -6.36 -2.10 7.75
CA LYS A 146 -5.40 -3.10 8.26
C LYS A 146 -4.17 -2.37 8.78
N ALA A 147 -3.83 -2.59 10.04
CA ALA A 147 -2.61 -2.09 10.66
C ALA A 147 -1.73 -3.27 11.10
N THR A 148 -0.45 -3.21 10.79
CA THR A 148 0.54 -4.21 11.24
C THR A 148 1.71 -3.51 11.90
N PHE A 149 2.21 -4.11 12.97
CA PHE A 149 3.31 -3.60 13.80
C PHE A 149 4.51 -4.53 13.68
N GLN A 150 5.71 -3.97 13.59
CA GLN A 150 6.97 -4.69 13.57
C GLN A 150 8.05 -3.91 14.33
N ASN A 151 8.95 -4.61 15.02
CA ASN A 151 10.19 -4.03 15.51
C ASN A 151 11.04 -3.56 14.32
N TYR A 152 11.80 -2.47 14.53
CA TYR A 152 12.64 -1.93 13.44
C TYR A 152 14.12 -1.82 13.88
N GLN A 153 14.53 -0.72 14.48
CA GLN A 153 15.89 -0.50 14.97
C GLN A 153 15.90 -0.32 16.49
N ASN A 154 15.08 -1.14 17.16
CA ASN A 154 14.99 -1.15 18.59
C ASN A 154 16.22 -1.86 19.21
N LYS A 155 16.62 -1.36 20.37
CA LYS A 155 17.67 -1.97 21.22
C LYS A 155 17.11 -2.56 22.50
N ASN A 156 15.87 -2.24 22.81
CA ASN A 156 15.19 -2.65 24.03
C ASN A 156 13.84 -3.26 23.67
N ASP A 157 13.27 -3.96 24.62
CA ASP A 157 12.07 -4.75 24.44
C ASP A 157 10.88 -3.95 23.98
N THR A 158 10.03 -4.61 23.23
CA THR A 158 8.74 -4.12 22.77
C THR A 158 7.68 -5.15 23.14
N THR A 159 6.54 -4.68 23.61
CA THR A 159 5.37 -5.54 23.83
C THR A 159 4.13 -4.93 23.19
N VAL A 160 3.20 -5.80 22.77
CA VAL A 160 1.83 -5.42 22.38
C VAL A 160 0.88 -6.16 23.33
N ASP A 161 0.07 -5.41 24.08
CA ASP A 161 -0.80 -5.92 25.15
C ASP A 161 -0.06 -6.83 26.14
N GLY A 162 1.18 -6.48 26.46
CA GLY A 162 2.04 -7.24 27.38
C GLY A 162 2.71 -8.48 26.77
N GLN A 163 2.42 -8.82 25.51
CA GLN A 163 3.09 -9.92 24.83
C GLN A 163 4.36 -9.39 24.13
N PRO A 164 5.51 -10.04 24.32
CA PRO A 164 6.76 -9.62 23.67
C PRO A 164 6.67 -9.76 22.16
N VAL A 165 7.31 -8.81 21.47
CA VAL A 165 7.43 -8.81 20.00
C VAL A 165 8.89 -9.06 19.64
N GLU A 166 9.14 -10.19 19.02
CA GLU A 166 10.47 -10.58 18.57
C GLU A 166 10.87 -9.89 17.26
N THR A 167 12.15 -9.94 16.95
CA THR A 167 12.65 -9.43 15.68
C THR A 167 12.15 -10.27 14.51
N GLY A 168 11.42 -9.65 13.59
CA GLY A 168 10.82 -10.33 12.43
C GLY A 168 9.33 -10.64 12.60
N ASP A 169 8.78 -10.50 13.79
CA ASP A 169 7.34 -10.66 14.02
C ASP A 169 6.54 -9.53 13.35
N GLU A 170 5.40 -9.90 12.79
CA GLU A 170 4.39 -8.97 12.28
C GLU A 170 3.09 -9.13 13.08
N ILE A 171 2.78 -8.15 13.91
CA ILE A 171 1.60 -8.17 14.79
C ILE A 171 0.48 -7.35 14.16
N ARG A 172 -0.69 -7.95 13.95
CA ARG A 172 -1.88 -7.21 13.54
C ARG A 172 -2.40 -6.38 14.71
N LEU A 173 -2.49 -5.06 14.50
CA LEU A 173 -3.08 -4.16 15.49
C LEU A 173 -4.60 -4.06 15.31
N VAL A 174 -5.29 -3.95 16.45
CA VAL A 174 -6.71 -3.65 16.55
C VAL A 174 -6.91 -2.42 17.44
N ASP A 175 -8.09 -1.79 17.35
CA ASP A 175 -8.38 -0.61 18.16
C ASP A 175 -8.22 -0.91 19.65
N GLY A 176 -7.51 -0.03 20.35
CA GLY A 176 -7.24 -0.12 21.77
C GLY A 176 -5.98 -0.88 22.16
N ASN A 177 -5.24 -1.52 21.23
CA ASN A 177 -3.99 -2.19 21.60
C ASN A 177 -3.02 -1.24 22.30
N SER A 178 -2.40 -1.73 23.38
CA SER A 178 -1.34 -1.04 24.11
C SER A 178 0.02 -1.49 23.62
N ILE A 179 0.80 -0.58 23.08
CA ILE A 179 2.15 -0.83 22.57
C ILE A 179 3.15 -0.21 23.53
N THR A 180 4.01 -1.04 24.14
CA THR A 180 5.08 -0.56 25.02
C THR A 180 6.43 -0.72 24.32
N MET A 181 7.14 0.39 24.17
CA MET A 181 8.46 0.50 23.54
C MET A 181 9.46 1.05 24.55
N GLY A 182 10.34 0.20 25.06
CA GLY A 182 11.12 0.50 26.28
C GLY A 182 10.18 0.68 27.48
N ASN A 183 10.20 1.85 28.12
CA ASN A 183 9.28 2.19 29.23
C ASN A 183 8.13 3.09 28.79
N THR A 184 7.89 3.27 27.49
CA THR A 184 6.87 4.15 26.95
C THR A 184 5.71 3.33 26.39
N SER A 185 4.54 3.42 27.03
CA SER A 185 3.29 2.77 26.60
C SER A 185 2.43 3.76 25.82
N ILE A 186 1.94 3.33 24.67
CA ILE A 186 1.18 4.12 23.69
C ILE A 186 -0.04 3.32 23.28
N ILE A 187 -1.18 3.94 23.10
CA ILE A 187 -2.42 3.28 22.66
C ILE A 187 -2.60 3.49 21.15
N PHE A 188 -2.84 2.42 20.44
CA PHE A 188 -3.27 2.46 19.03
C PHE A 188 -4.77 2.65 18.97
N LYS A 189 -5.25 3.58 18.12
CA LYS A 189 -6.68 3.90 17.95
C LYS A 189 -7.04 3.97 16.48
N ILE A 190 -8.24 3.43 16.16
CA ILE A 190 -8.91 3.57 14.87
C ILE A 190 -10.10 4.52 15.07
N SER A 191 -10.26 5.49 14.17
CA SER A 191 -11.29 6.54 14.26
C SER A 191 -12.15 6.56 13.01
#